data_d4e041a7a229e3b6e1e73cea32715b66
#
_entry.id   d4e041a7a229e3b6e1e73cea32715b66
#
_cell.length_a   1.000
_cell.length_b   1.000
_cell.length_c   1.000
_cell.angle_alpha   90.00
_cell.angle_beta   90.00
_cell.angle_gamma   90.00
#
_symmetry.space_group_name_H-M   'P 1'
#
loop_
_entity.id
_entity.type
_entity.pdbx_description
1 polymer ?
#
loop_
_entity_poly.entity_id
_entity_poly.type
_entity_poly.pdbx_seq_one_letter_code
_entity_poly.pdbx_strand_id
1 'polypeptide(L)'
;PNEDKKKINDKVFTKNDQNLPDSNFVFSCFNSHQKITPTVFETWMRILKQKKDSILWLLRDNEFSEKNLKKYAEKNKINPDRLIFAKHLPLDQHLSRLKLVDLVLDTFPYNAHTTCSDSLRMGIPVLTLKGKSFASRVGTSLLTSMNLPELITNNLREYEEMALKISNNF
;
A
#
# COMPACT_ATOMS: atom_id res chain seq x y z
N PRO A 1 15.92 -8.58 -9.12
CA PRO A 1 16.11 -7.64 -10.21
C PRO A 1 14.79 -7.37 -10.90
N ASN A 2 14.50 -6.11 -11.15
CA ASN A 2 13.31 -5.74 -11.88
C ASN A 2 13.59 -5.93 -13.38
N GLU A 3 12.78 -6.76 -13.99
CA GLU A 3 12.84 -7.01 -15.42
C GLU A 3 11.74 -6.21 -16.10
N ASP A 4 12.13 -5.34 -17.04
CA ASP A 4 11.21 -4.56 -17.87
C ASP A 4 10.38 -5.44 -18.82
N LYS A 5 10.77 -6.71 -18.96
CA LYS A 5 10.04 -7.71 -19.77
C LYS A 5 8.91 -8.43 -19.01
N LYS A 6 8.64 -8.07 -17.74
CA LYS A 6 7.48 -8.61 -17.04
C LYS A 6 6.21 -8.37 -17.85
N LYS A 7 5.55 -9.45 -18.25
CA LYS A 7 4.28 -9.37 -18.95
C LYS A 7 3.21 -8.80 -18.04
N ILE A 8 2.37 -7.96 -18.59
CA ILE A 8 1.15 -7.48 -17.95
C ILE A 8 0.01 -8.23 -18.62
N ASN A 9 -0.91 -8.77 -17.85
CA ASN A 9 -2.06 -9.48 -18.38
C ASN A 9 -3.04 -8.48 -19.00
N ASP A 10 -3.64 -8.85 -20.12
CA ASP A 10 -4.66 -8.02 -20.81
C ASP A 10 -5.99 -7.97 -20.03
N LYS A 11 -6.17 -8.83 -19.03
CA LYS A 11 -7.35 -8.81 -18.18
C LYS A 11 -7.45 -7.48 -17.43
N VAL A 12 -8.53 -6.77 -17.69
CA VAL A 12 -8.91 -5.58 -16.91
C VAL A 12 -9.69 -6.05 -15.69
N PHE A 13 -9.13 -5.81 -14.51
CA PHE A 13 -9.84 -6.05 -13.26
C PHE A 13 -10.74 -4.88 -12.91
N THR A 14 -11.92 -5.16 -12.38
CA THR A 14 -12.81 -4.19 -11.76
C THR A 14 -12.67 -4.22 -10.24
N LYS A 15 -13.12 -3.17 -9.56
CA LYS A 15 -13.18 -3.17 -8.08
C LYS A 15 -14.02 -4.33 -7.56
N ASN A 16 -15.14 -4.65 -8.23
CA ASN A 16 -16.01 -5.77 -7.87
C ASN A 16 -15.30 -7.13 -7.95
N ASP A 17 -14.45 -7.37 -8.96
CA ASP A 17 -13.67 -8.62 -9.09
C ASP A 17 -12.75 -8.86 -7.88
N GLN A 18 -12.40 -7.80 -7.17
CA GLN A 18 -11.49 -7.82 -6.02
C GLN A 18 -12.22 -7.55 -4.69
N ASN A 19 -13.56 -7.51 -4.68
CA ASN A 19 -14.40 -7.17 -3.53
C ASN A 19 -14.05 -5.80 -2.93
N LEU A 20 -13.64 -4.85 -3.76
CA LEU A 20 -13.39 -3.47 -3.36
C LEU A 20 -14.66 -2.63 -3.57
N PRO A 21 -15.01 -1.72 -2.64
CA PRO A 21 -16.11 -0.79 -2.83
C PRO A 21 -15.79 0.21 -3.95
N ASP A 22 -16.79 0.54 -4.79
CA ASP A 22 -16.59 1.36 -5.99
C ASP A 22 -16.16 2.79 -5.69
N SER A 23 -16.73 3.40 -4.66
CA SER A 23 -16.57 4.83 -4.35
C SER A 23 -15.44 5.14 -3.36
N ASN A 24 -14.80 4.12 -2.76
CA ASN A 24 -13.78 4.33 -1.75
C ASN A 24 -12.39 4.58 -2.37
N PHE A 25 -11.61 5.44 -1.71
CA PHE A 25 -10.19 5.58 -1.97
C PHE A 25 -9.45 4.30 -1.53
N VAL A 26 -8.61 3.75 -2.40
CA VAL A 26 -7.92 2.48 -2.18
C VAL A 26 -6.47 2.73 -1.79
N PHE A 27 -6.20 2.73 -0.49
CA PHE A 27 -4.83 2.54 -0.01
C PHE A 27 -4.44 1.08 -0.16
N SER A 28 -3.19 0.79 -0.48
CA SER A 28 -2.73 -0.61 -0.51
C SER A 28 -1.34 -0.80 0.05
N CYS A 29 -1.09 -2.04 0.52
CA CYS A 29 0.24 -2.54 0.79
C CYS A 29 0.29 -4.04 0.49
N PHE A 30 1.03 -4.42 -0.55
CA PHE A 30 1.20 -5.83 -0.93
C PHE A 30 2.55 -6.41 -0.48
N ASN A 31 3.15 -5.80 0.54
CA ASN A 31 4.31 -6.36 1.22
C ASN A 31 3.90 -7.54 2.11
N SER A 32 4.86 -8.43 2.38
CA SER A 32 4.70 -9.47 3.40
C SER A 32 4.29 -8.88 4.75
N HIS A 33 3.37 -9.53 5.45
CA HIS A 33 2.88 -9.09 6.75
C HIS A 33 3.98 -8.95 7.81
N GLN A 34 5.11 -9.66 7.67
CA GLN A 34 6.28 -9.52 8.55
C GLN A 34 6.88 -8.10 8.54
N LYS A 35 6.63 -7.30 7.49
CA LYS A 35 7.05 -5.91 7.41
C LYS A 35 6.05 -4.94 8.06
N ILE A 36 4.85 -5.40 8.39
CA ILE A 36 3.80 -4.60 9.01
C ILE A 36 4.03 -4.61 10.52
N THR A 37 4.90 -3.72 10.99
CA THR A 37 5.16 -3.54 12.43
C THR A 37 3.96 -2.85 13.11
N PRO A 38 3.84 -2.92 14.44
CA PRO A 38 2.81 -2.17 15.17
C PRO A 38 2.80 -0.68 14.81
N THR A 39 3.96 -0.04 14.74
CA THR A 39 4.08 1.38 14.39
C THR A 39 3.57 1.68 12.98
N VAL A 40 3.86 0.82 12.00
CA VAL A 40 3.33 0.94 10.63
C VAL A 40 1.81 0.86 10.66
N PHE A 41 1.28 -0.17 11.30
CA PHE A 41 -0.16 -0.41 11.30
C PHE A 41 -0.94 0.66 12.05
N GLU A 42 -0.43 1.13 13.20
CA GLU A 42 -1.00 2.26 13.93
C GLU A 42 -1.08 3.54 13.09
N THR A 43 0.00 3.81 12.33
CA THR A 43 0.04 4.95 11.41
C THR A 43 -1.06 4.83 10.35
N TRP A 44 -1.24 3.66 9.76
CA TRP A 44 -2.31 3.42 8.79
C TRP A 44 -3.71 3.53 9.42
N MET A 45 -3.88 3.09 10.67
CA MET A 45 -5.16 3.27 11.37
C MET A 45 -5.50 4.74 11.60
N ARG A 46 -4.51 5.60 11.88
CA ARG A 46 -4.72 7.06 12.00
C ARG A 46 -5.12 7.68 10.66
N ILE A 47 -4.51 7.24 9.55
CA ILE A 47 -4.90 7.66 8.19
C ILE A 47 -6.34 7.24 7.90
N LEU A 48 -6.69 5.97 8.08
CA LEU A 48 -8.04 5.46 7.86
C LEU A 48 -9.09 6.15 8.73
N LYS A 49 -8.74 6.53 9.96
CA LYS A 49 -9.64 7.24 10.88
C LYS A 49 -10.04 8.62 10.35
N GLN A 50 -9.10 9.31 9.70
CA GLN A 50 -9.31 10.64 9.14
C GLN A 50 -9.96 10.57 7.74
N LYS A 51 -9.56 9.64 6.89
CA LYS A 51 -10.16 9.41 5.56
C LYS A 51 -11.22 8.30 5.65
N LYS A 52 -12.45 8.66 6.04
CA LYS A 52 -13.53 7.69 6.34
C LYS A 52 -13.99 6.88 5.14
N ASP A 53 -13.97 7.46 3.95
CA ASP A 53 -14.35 6.89 2.65
C ASP A 53 -13.17 6.19 1.96
N SER A 54 -12.30 5.53 2.72
CA SER A 54 -11.17 4.79 2.21
C SER A 54 -11.12 3.37 2.77
N ILE A 55 -10.40 2.50 2.08
CA ILE A 55 -10.10 1.13 2.51
C ILE A 55 -8.58 0.90 2.47
N LEU A 56 -8.13 -0.13 3.17
CA LEU A 56 -6.75 -0.62 3.11
C LEU A 56 -6.75 -2.01 2.50
N TRP A 57 -6.15 -2.14 1.33
CA TRP A 57 -6.07 -3.39 0.58
C TRP A 57 -4.70 -4.03 0.77
N LEU A 58 -4.68 -5.14 1.50
CA LEU A 58 -3.48 -5.87 1.89
C LEU A 58 -3.36 -7.17 1.11
N LEU A 59 -2.15 -7.68 0.98
CA LEU A 59 -1.97 -9.03 0.46
C LEU A 59 -2.44 -10.04 1.52
N ARG A 60 -3.19 -11.07 1.09
CA ARG A 60 -3.52 -12.18 1.97
C ARG A 60 -2.26 -12.96 2.32
N ASP A 61 -2.05 -13.27 3.60
CA ASP A 61 -0.96 -14.11 4.06
C ASP A 61 -1.51 -15.39 4.69
N ASN A 62 -1.96 -15.30 5.93
CA ASN A 62 -2.60 -16.40 6.64
C ASN A 62 -3.78 -15.87 7.49
N GLU A 63 -4.69 -16.78 7.84
CA GLU A 63 -5.92 -16.42 8.57
C GLU A 63 -5.66 -15.79 9.95
N PHE A 64 -4.57 -16.19 10.61
CA PHE A 64 -4.23 -15.65 11.94
C PHE A 64 -3.79 -14.19 11.83
N SER A 65 -2.96 -13.85 10.85
CA SER A 65 -2.52 -12.48 10.63
C SER A 65 -3.68 -11.58 10.21
N GLU A 66 -4.56 -12.04 9.31
CA GLU A 66 -5.77 -11.31 8.90
C GLU A 66 -6.67 -11.03 10.12
N LYS A 67 -6.95 -12.05 10.92
CA LYS A 67 -7.77 -11.93 12.13
C LYS A 67 -7.15 -10.96 13.14
N ASN A 68 -5.84 -11.02 13.34
CA ASN A 68 -5.14 -10.13 14.26
C ASN A 68 -5.18 -8.67 13.78
N LEU A 69 -4.96 -8.41 12.48
CA LEU A 69 -5.04 -7.07 11.91
C LEU A 69 -6.46 -6.50 12.01
N LYS A 70 -7.49 -7.29 11.72
CA LYS A 70 -8.88 -6.88 11.90
C LYS A 70 -9.21 -6.55 13.36
N LYS A 71 -8.80 -7.41 14.30
CA LYS A 71 -8.98 -7.17 15.74
C LYS A 71 -8.26 -5.91 16.21
N TYR A 72 -7.10 -5.63 15.65
CA TYR A 72 -6.36 -4.41 15.97
C TYR A 72 -7.05 -3.16 15.40
N ALA A 73 -7.62 -3.26 14.19
CA ALA A 73 -8.43 -2.18 13.62
C ALA A 73 -9.64 -1.85 14.50
N GLU A 74 -10.38 -2.87 14.97
CA GLU A 74 -11.51 -2.70 15.89
C GLU A 74 -11.09 -1.96 17.19
N LYS A 75 -9.95 -2.33 17.78
CA LYS A 75 -9.41 -1.64 18.97
C LYS A 75 -9.15 -0.15 18.70
N ASN A 76 -8.78 0.19 17.46
CA ASN A 76 -8.58 1.58 17.03
C ASN A 76 -9.87 2.26 16.56
N LYS A 77 -11.04 1.62 16.74
CA LYS A 77 -12.35 2.12 16.31
C LYS A 77 -12.46 2.29 14.80
N ILE A 78 -11.79 1.44 14.04
CA ILE A 78 -11.89 1.32 12.61
C ILE A 78 -12.74 0.07 12.30
N ASN A 79 -13.74 0.21 11.43
CA ASN A 79 -14.51 -0.93 10.94
C ASN A 79 -13.55 -1.94 10.26
N PRO A 80 -13.46 -3.20 10.75
CA PRO A 80 -12.55 -4.21 10.21
C PRO A 80 -12.84 -4.58 8.75
N ASP A 81 -14.05 -4.31 8.23
CA ASP A 81 -14.40 -4.55 6.83
C ASP A 81 -13.71 -3.56 5.87
N ARG A 82 -13.13 -2.49 6.39
CA ARG A 82 -12.26 -1.59 5.63
C ARG A 82 -10.86 -2.16 5.37
N LEU A 83 -10.52 -3.29 6.00
CA LEU A 83 -9.32 -4.06 5.70
C LEU A 83 -9.71 -5.21 4.76
N ILE A 84 -9.34 -5.10 3.50
CA ILE A 84 -9.63 -6.08 2.46
C ILE A 84 -8.35 -6.84 2.13
N PHE A 85 -8.44 -8.17 1.99
CA PHE A 85 -7.29 -9.03 1.77
C PHE A 85 -7.33 -9.66 0.38
N ALA A 86 -6.35 -9.28 -0.44
CA ALA A 86 -6.19 -9.72 -1.81
C ALA A 86 -5.61 -11.14 -1.89
N LYS A 87 -6.25 -12.02 -2.64
CA LYS A 87 -5.68 -13.34 -2.93
C LYS A 87 -4.38 -13.23 -3.72
N HIS A 88 -3.49 -14.21 -3.57
CA HIS A 88 -2.33 -14.33 -4.45
C HIS A 88 -2.80 -14.60 -5.88
N LEU A 89 -2.18 -13.91 -6.83
CA LEU A 89 -2.42 -14.07 -8.25
C LEU A 89 -1.07 -14.28 -8.96
N PRO A 90 -1.05 -14.90 -10.15
CA PRO A 90 0.11 -14.85 -11.03
C PRO A 90 0.58 -13.40 -11.25
N LEU A 91 1.90 -13.21 -11.43
CA LEU A 91 2.51 -11.87 -11.45
C LEU A 91 1.88 -10.94 -12.48
N ASP A 92 1.62 -11.42 -13.68
CA ASP A 92 1.00 -10.66 -14.77
C ASP A 92 -0.39 -10.13 -14.40
N GLN A 93 -1.21 -10.96 -13.75
CA GLN A 93 -2.52 -10.58 -13.23
C GLN A 93 -2.41 -9.65 -12.01
N HIS A 94 -1.41 -9.90 -11.15
CA HIS A 94 -1.14 -9.01 -10.02
C HIS A 94 -0.79 -7.60 -10.50
N LEU A 95 0.04 -7.47 -11.52
CA LEU A 95 0.37 -6.17 -12.12
C LEU A 95 -0.89 -5.48 -12.66
N SER A 96 -1.74 -6.20 -13.40
CA SER A 96 -2.98 -5.61 -13.94
C SER A 96 -3.92 -5.10 -12.86
N ARG A 97 -4.11 -5.83 -11.74
CA ARG A 97 -5.00 -5.39 -10.66
C ARG A 97 -4.48 -4.19 -9.87
N LEU A 98 -3.16 -3.89 -9.93
CA LEU A 98 -2.61 -2.70 -9.27
C LEU A 98 -3.27 -1.40 -9.74
N LYS A 99 -3.83 -1.37 -10.96
CA LYS A 99 -4.57 -0.21 -11.48
C LYS A 99 -5.82 0.17 -10.66
N LEU A 100 -6.24 -0.69 -9.74
CA LEU A 100 -7.35 -0.41 -8.81
C LEU A 100 -6.90 0.34 -7.55
N VAL A 101 -5.59 0.55 -7.39
CA VAL A 101 -4.98 1.20 -6.23
C VAL A 101 -4.82 2.70 -6.52
N ASP A 102 -5.19 3.53 -5.57
CA ASP A 102 -4.98 4.98 -5.65
C ASP A 102 -3.65 5.40 -5.03
N LEU A 103 -3.23 4.78 -3.92
CA LEU A 103 -1.96 5.06 -3.27
C LEU A 103 -1.41 3.83 -2.54
N VAL A 104 -0.15 3.49 -2.80
CA VAL A 104 0.57 2.48 -2.02
C VAL A 104 1.18 3.11 -0.78
N LEU A 105 0.89 2.54 0.38
CA LEU A 105 1.49 2.89 1.66
C LEU A 105 2.68 1.96 1.94
N ASP A 106 3.90 2.46 1.80
CA ASP A 106 5.10 1.67 2.03
C ASP A 106 5.33 1.37 3.51
N THR A 107 5.91 0.21 3.79
CA THR A 107 6.29 -0.22 5.14
C THR A 107 7.62 0.39 5.58
N PHE A 108 7.80 0.51 6.90
CA PHE A 108 9.05 0.97 7.51
C PHE A 108 9.30 0.23 8.83
N PRO A 109 10.53 0.04 9.27
CA PRO A 109 11.81 0.45 8.68
C PRO A 109 12.26 -0.41 7.48
N TYR A 110 11.51 -1.43 7.08
CA TYR A 110 11.80 -2.26 5.92
C TYR A 110 10.85 -1.92 4.78
N ASN A 111 11.35 -1.13 3.81
CA ASN A 111 10.56 -0.70 2.67
C ASN A 111 10.17 -1.85 1.71
N ALA A 112 9.22 -1.57 0.85
CA ALA A 112 8.95 -2.32 -0.36
C ALA A 112 10.15 -2.21 -1.32
N HIS A 113 10.53 -3.31 -1.92
CA HIS A 113 11.57 -3.37 -2.94
C HIS A 113 10.94 -3.63 -4.32
N THR A 114 10.77 -4.90 -4.67
CA THR A 114 10.14 -5.30 -5.93
C THR A 114 8.69 -4.79 -6.03
N THR A 115 7.93 -4.87 -4.94
CA THR A 115 6.54 -4.39 -4.89
C THR A 115 6.43 -2.87 -5.11
N CYS A 116 7.40 -2.08 -4.63
CA CYS A 116 7.47 -0.65 -4.92
C CYS A 116 7.71 -0.40 -6.42
N SER A 117 8.72 -1.07 -6.99
CA SER A 117 9.05 -0.95 -8.40
C SER A 117 7.88 -1.40 -9.30
N ASP A 118 7.20 -2.49 -8.95
CA ASP A 118 6.05 -2.97 -9.70
C ASP A 118 4.88 -1.97 -9.67
N SER A 119 4.62 -1.36 -8.51
CA SER A 119 3.59 -0.32 -8.38
C SER A 119 3.91 0.92 -9.23
N LEU A 120 5.14 1.43 -9.12
CA LEU A 120 5.60 2.58 -9.91
C LEU A 120 5.56 2.30 -11.41
N ARG A 121 5.94 1.10 -11.84
CA ARG A 121 5.83 0.66 -13.24
C ARG A 121 4.39 0.68 -13.75
N MET A 122 3.43 0.37 -12.89
CA MET A 122 2.00 0.41 -13.23
C MET A 122 1.40 1.82 -13.13
N GLY A 123 2.21 2.83 -12.86
CA GLY A 123 1.79 4.23 -12.71
C GLY A 123 1.11 4.54 -11.38
N ILE A 124 1.27 3.66 -10.38
CA ILE A 124 0.66 3.83 -9.07
C ILE A 124 1.64 4.55 -8.12
N PRO A 125 1.26 5.66 -7.50
CA PRO A 125 2.12 6.37 -6.57
C PRO A 125 2.39 5.53 -5.31
N VAL A 126 3.61 5.63 -4.81
CA VAL A 126 4.07 4.95 -3.59
C VAL A 126 4.56 6.00 -2.60
N LEU A 127 3.91 6.11 -1.46
CA LEU A 127 4.35 6.97 -0.36
C LEU A 127 5.31 6.21 0.53
N THR A 128 6.53 6.70 0.72
CA THR A 128 7.57 6.05 1.53
C THR A 128 8.09 6.94 2.65
N LEU A 129 8.51 6.30 3.75
CA LEU A 129 9.24 6.92 4.85
C LEU A 129 10.71 6.55 4.74
N LYS A 130 11.55 7.59 4.53
CA LYS A 130 13.00 7.44 4.44
C LYS A 130 13.62 7.07 5.78
N GLY A 131 14.41 6.01 5.79
CA GLY A 131 15.19 5.59 6.96
C GLY A 131 16.69 5.67 6.74
N LYS A 132 17.44 5.08 7.67
CA LYS A 132 18.92 5.12 7.69
C LYS A 132 19.57 3.86 7.11
N SER A 133 18.92 2.71 7.20
CA SER A 133 19.44 1.44 6.69
C SER A 133 19.21 1.29 5.19
N PHE A 134 19.93 0.38 4.53
CA PHE A 134 19.69 0.03 3.13
C PHE A 134 18.21 -0.34 2.89
N ALA A 135 17.67 -1.25 3.70
CA ALA A 135 16.30 -1.72 3.56
C ALA A 135 15.23 -0.63 3.73
N SER A 136 15.54 0.46 4.42
CA SER A 136 14.66 1.62 4.64
C SER A 136 14.89 2.78 3.66
N ARG A 137 15.68 2.56 2.61
CA ARG A 137 16.02 3.58 1.61
C ARG A 137 15.69 3.16 0.18
N VAL A 138 15.23 1.93 -0.02
CA VAL A 138 14.93 1.42 -1.37
C VAL A 138 13.78 2.19 -2.02
N GLY A 139 12.68 2.41 -1.30
CA GLY A 139 11.58 3.25 -1.79
C GLY A 139 12.04 4.66 -2.14
N THR A 140 12.83 5.28 -1.24
CA THR A 140 13.45 6.59 -1.48
C THR A 140 14.29 6.60 -2.76
N SER A 141 15.14 5.59 -2.97
CA SER A 141 16.01 5.51 -4.14
C SER A 141 15.22 5.41 -5.44
N LEU A 142 14.17 4.58 -5.46
CA LEU A 142 13.31 4.41 -6.64
C LEU A 142 12.57 5.71 -6.97
N LEU A 143 11.96 6.37 -5.97
CA LEU A 143 11.23 7.62 -6.16
C LEU A 143 12.16 8.76 -6.60
N THR A 144 13.37 8.85 -6.04
CA THR A 144 14.38 9.83 -6.48
C THR A 144 14.76 9.61 -7.93
N SER A 145 14.95 8.35 -8.34
CA SER A 145 15.30 8.01 -9.75
C SER A 145 14.17 8.33 -10.73
N MET A 146 12.94 8.38 -10.27
CA MET A 146 11.76 8.75 -11.05
C MET A 146 11.40 10.25 -10.95
N ASN A 147 12.21 11.04 -10.24
CA ASN A 147 11.96 12.47 -9.97
C ASN A 147 10.61 12.73 -9.29
N LEU A 148 10.29 11.93 -8.26
CA LEU A 148 9.09 12.02 -7.43
C LEU A 148 9.43 12.26 -5.95
N PRO A 149 10.21 13.33 -5.62
CA PRO A 149 10.67 13.58 -4.26
C PRO A 149 9.53 13.90 -3.28
N GLU A 150 8.39 14.39 -3.77
CA GLU A 150 7.20 14.72 -2.98
C GLU A 150 6.55 13.51 -2.32
N LEU A 151 6.83 12.28 -2.81
CA LEU A 151 6.36 11.03 -2.21
C LEU A 151 7.34 10.45 -1.18
N ILE A 152 8.42 11.17 -0.86
CA ILE A 152 9.42 10.78 0.13
C ILE A 152 9.21 11.61 1.39
N THR A 153 8.93 10.97 2.51
CA THR A 153 8.73 11.62 3.80
C THR A 153 9.87 11.29 4.77
N ASN A 154 10.10 12.15 5.76
CA ASN A 154 11.24 12.04 6.68
C ASN A 154 10.82 11.65 8.10
N ASN A 155 9.53 11.74 8.41
CA ASN A 155 8.96 11.36 9.71
C ASN A 155 7.50 10.89 9.56
N LEU A 156 6.96 10.27 10.60
CA LEU A 156 5.61 9.72 10.59
C LEU A 156 4.53 10.77 10.38
N ARG A 157 4.72 11.96 10.89
CA ARG A 157 3.76 13.06 10.73
C ARG A 157 3.65 13.47 9.26
N GLU A 158 4.78 13.70 8.59
CA GLU A 158 4.81 14.00 7.16
C GLU A 158 4.17 12.86 6.34
N TYR A 159 4.41 11.60 6.72
CA TYR A 159 3.83 10.45 6.05
C TYR A 159 2.29 10.44 6.15
N GLU A 160 1.74 10.67 7.34
CA GLU A 160 0.29 10.76 7.55
C GLU A 160 -0.32 11.96 6.80
N GLU A 161 0.29 13.14 6.94
CA GLU A 161 -0.17 14.37 6.29
C GLU A 161 -0.17 14.23 4.76
N MET A 162 0.87 13.61 4.17
CA MET A 162 0.96 13.41 2.73
C MET A 162 -0.07 12.38 2.24
N ALA A 163 -0.27 11.26 2.95
CA ALA A 163 -1.30 10.28 2.61
C ALA A 163 -2.69 10.91 2.59
N LEU A 164 -2.99 11.75 3.58
CA LEU A 164 -4.27 12.48 3.66
C LEU A 164 -4.40 13.55 2.57
N LYS A 165 -3.33 14.30 2.30
CA LYS A 165 -3.31 15.31 1.23
C LYS A 165 -3.60 14.68 -0.12
N ILE A 166 -2.94 13.56 -0.45
CA ILE A 166 -3.18 12.85 -1.71
C ILE A 166 -4.62 12.35 -1.76
N SER A 167 -5.09 11.68 -0.71
CA SER A 167 -6.42 11.06 -0.71
C SER A 167 -7.59 12.07 -0.69
N ASN A 168 -7.37 13.31 -0.28
CA ASN A 168 -8.40 14.36 -0.28
C ASN A 168 -8.47 15.17 -1.58
N ASN A 169 -7.50 15.00 -2.48
CA ASN A 169 -7.48 15.65 -3.79
C ASN A 169 -8.03 14.74 -4.92
N PHE A 170 -8.60 13.60 -4.57
CA PHE A 170 -9.26 12.64 -5.46
C PHE A 170 -10.77 12.74 -5.35
#